data_8be37533de45e2c97a376c00c8e34926
#
_entry.id   8be37533de45e2c97a376c00c8e34926
#
_cell.length_a   1.000
_cell.length_b   1.000
_cell.length_c   1.000
_cell.angle_alpha   90.00
_cell.angle_beta   90.00
_cell.angle_gamma   90.00
#
_symmetry.space_group_name_H-M   'P 1'
#
loop_
_entity.id
_entity.type
_entity.pdbx_description
1 polymer ?
#
loop_
_entity_poly.entity_id
_entity_poly.type
_entity_poly.pdbx_seq_one_letter_code
_entity_poly.pdbx_strand_id
1 'polypeptide(L)'
;MSEATEHILLPKGSLEKQTTTLNLGPTHPATHGVFQNVLEMDGERIMKATSTVGYIHRAFEKIAERRPLYQIQPLTDRLNYCSSPINNIGWQLTCEKLLGVKTPKRVDYLRIIIMELARISDHLICNSIVGVDSGAYTGFLYVMQFRELIYEIYEEVCGARLTTNIGRIGGFERNFTPVAWEKLDKFLDEKTGYPAQLRE
;
A
#
# COMPACT_ATOMS: atom_id res chain seq x y z
N MET A 1 -4.40 3.44 49.28
CA MET A 1 -3.66 2.30 49.82
C MET A 1 -2.64 1.96 48.71
N SER A 2 -1.36 2.32 48.96
CA SER A 2 -0.26 2.04 48.03
C SER A 2 0.24 0.63 48.28
N GLU A 3 0.10 -0.26 47.33
CA GLU A 3 0.79 -1.55 47.37
C GLU A 3 2.30 -1.29 47.21
N ALA A 4 3.02 -1.62 48.31
CA ALA A 4 4.46 -1.59 48.34
C ALA A 4 5.01 -2.71 47.42
N THR A 5 5.78 -2.33 46.43
CA THR A 5 6.53 -3.27 45.60
C THR A 5 7.58 -3.95 46.47
N GLU A 6 7.38 -5.21 46.86
CA GLU A 6 8.39 -6.01 47.53
C GLU A 6 9.58 -6.20 46.55
N HIS A 7 10.69 -5.56 46.88
CA HIS A 7 11.97 -5.85 46.24
C HIS A 7 12.49 -7.20 46.76
N ILE A 8 12.26 -8.26 45.97
CA ILE A 8 12.89 -9.56 46.24
C ILE A 8 14.38 -9.41 45.97
N LEU A 9 15.18 -9.37 47.06
CA LEU A 9 16.62 -9.44 46.99
C LEU A 9 17.03 -10.87 46.57
N LEU A 10 17.40 -11.06 45.33
CA LEU A 10 17.96 -12.33 44.83
C LEU A 10 19.31 -12.61 45.46
N PRO A 11 19.67 -13.87 45.79
CA PRO A 11 20.94 -14.24 46.38
C PRO A 11 22.10 -13.89 45.41
N LYS A 12 23.19 -13.31 45.96
CA LYS A 12 24.41 -13.03 45.22
C LYS A 12 24.96 -14.31 44.61
N GLY A 13 24.74 -14.53 43.30
CA GLY A 13 25.29 -15.67 42.57
C GLY A 13 24.55 -16.12 41.31
N SER A 14 23.31 -15.76 41.14
CA SER A 14 22.54 -16.11 39.90
C SER A 14 21.96 -14.85 39.26
N LEU A 15 22.80 -14.12 38.54
CA LEU A 15 22.30 -13.18 37.52
C LEU A 15 21.82 -14.00 36.33
N GLU A 16 20.72 -14.74 36.49
CA GLU A 16 19.95 -15.17 35.34
C GLU A 16 19.44 -13.87 34.66
N LYS A 17 19.91 -13.67 33.45
CA LYS A 17 19.40 -12.56 32.61
C LYS A 17 17.89 -12.70 32.50
N GLN A 18 17.15 -11.85 33.22
CA GLN A 18 15.70 -11.77 33.05
C GLN A 18 15.43 -11.07 31.73
N THR A 19 15.12 -11.86 30.71
CA THR A 19 14.59 -11.34 29.48
C THR A 19 13.10 -11.09 29.62
N THR A 20 12.64 -9.95 29.13
CA THR A 20 11.21 -9.63 29.05
C THR A 20 10.68 -9.98 27.66
N THR A 21 9.43 -10.44 27.58
CA THR A 21 8.78 -10.71 26.30
C THR A 21 7.85 -9.56 25.96
N LEU A 22 8.08 -8.94 24.80
CA LEU A 22 7.22 -7.91 24.23
C LEU A 22 6.47 -8.47 23.03
N ASN A 23 5.14 -8.44 23.08
CA ASN A 23 4.29 -8.87 21.97
C ASN A 23 3.80 -7.66 21.17
N LEU A 24 4.25 -7.54 19.93
CA LEU A 24 3.84 -6.52 18.96
C LEU A 24 2.88 -7.15 17.95
N GLY A 25 1.60 -6.86 18.08
CA GLY A 25 0.57 -7.24 17.12
C GLY A 25 -0.17 -8.54 17.42
N PRO A 26 -1.13 -8.89 16.55
CA PRO A 26 -1.51 -8.18 15.30
C PRO A 26 -2.22 -6.84 15.51
N THR A 27 -2.84 -6.60 16.67
CA THR A 27 -3.56 -5.36 17.01
C THR A 27 -2.62 -4.30 17.60
N HIS A 28 -1.54 -4.00 16.89
CA HIS A 28 -0.56 -2.99 17.28
C HIS A 28 -0.29 -2.03 16.11
N PRO A 29 -0.18 -0.70 16.34
CA PRO A 29 0.06 0.27 15.25
C PRO A 29 1.28 -0.05 14.39
N ALA A 30 2.38 -0.50 14.99
CA ALA A 30 3.61 -0.83 14.28
C ALA A 30 3.51 -2.06 13.37
N THR A 31 2.50 -2.92 13.54
CA THR A 31 2.29 -4.12 12.72
C THR A 31 1.17 -3.97 11.72
N HIS A 32 0.49 -2.83 11.70
CA HIS A 32 -0.59 -2.46 10.79
C HIS A 32 -1.74 -3.49 10.73
N GLY A 33 -1.89 -4.34 11.77
CA GLY A 33 -2.89 -5.40 11.85
C GLY A 33 -2.59 -6.64 11.01
N VAL A 34 -1.43 -6.72 10.34
CA VAL A 34 -1.14 -7.73 9.32
C VAL A 34 -0.16 -8.80 9.76
N PHE A 35 0.59 -8.59 10.84
CA PHE A 35 1.50 -9.60 11.40
C PHE A 35 1.69 -9.44 12.90
N GLN A 36 2.25 -10.44 13.53
CA GLN A 36 2.65 -10.44 14.94
C GLN A 36 4.17 -10.58 15.03
N ASN A 37 4.77 -9.85 15.95
CA ASN A 37 6.19 -9.99 16.26
C ASN A 37 6.39 -10.14 17.77
N VAL A 38 6.86 -11.29 18.20
CA VAL A 38 7.17 -11.56 19.61
C VAL A 38 8.65 -11.33 19.80
N LEU A 39 9.01 -10.37 20.65
CA LEU A 39 10.38 -9.96 20.94
C LEU A 39 10.80 -10.46 22.32
N GLU A 40 11.97 -11.09 22.42
CA GLU A 40 12.67 -11.37 23.67
C GLU A 40 13.70 -10.25 23.89
N MET A 41 13.56 -9.49 24.96
CA MET A 41 14.34 -8.29 25.22
C MET A 41 15.19 -8.41 26.48
N ASP A 42 16.42 -7.89 26.44
CA ASP A 42 17.31 -7.64 27.56
C ASP A 42 17.41 -6.12 27.75
N GLY A 43 16.55 -5.56 28.60
CA GLY A 43 16.32 -4.12 28.64
C GLY A 43 15.76 -3.62 27.31
N GLU A 44 16.43 -2.66 26.67
CA GLU A 44 16.04 -2.13 25.34
C GLU A 44 16.65 -2.92 24.17
N ARG A 45 17.48 -3.93 24.46
CA ARG A 45 18.14 -4.71 23.42
C ARG A 45 17.29 -5.91 23.01
N ILE A 46 16.99 -6.03 21.73
CA ILE A 46 16.28 -7.18 21.16
C ILE A 46 17.28 -8.35 21.06
N MET A 47 17.00 -9.43 21.78
CA MET A 47 17.79 -10.66 21.77
C MET A 47 17.28 -11.62 20.70
N LYS A 48 15.95 -11.68 20.53
CA LYS A 48 15.31 -12.54 19.54
C LYS A 48 13.99 -11.92 19.08
N ALA A 49 13.67 -12.10 17.81
CA ALA A 49 12.39 -11.73 17.22
C ALA A 49 11.77 -12.95 16.54
N THR A 50 10.52 -13.25 16.87
CA THR A 50 9.74 -14.33 16.23
C THR A 50 8.54 -13.71 15.55
N SER A 51 8.58 -13.65 14.22
CA SER A 51 7.52 -13.06 13.41
C SER A 51 6.54 -14.13 12.92
N THR A 52 5.24 -13.84 13.06
CA THR A 52 4.14 -14.65 12.54
C THR A 52 3.36 -13.82 11.54
N VAL A 53 3.27 -14.30 10.31
CA VAL A 53 2.54 -13.66 9.20
C VAL A 53 1.27 -14.45 8.86
N GLY A 54 0.43 -13.91 7.99
CA GLY A 54 -0.76 -14.61 7.49
C GLY A 54 -2.10 -14.06 7.98
N TYR A 55 -2.12 -13.01 8.79
CA TYR A 55 -3.36 -12.43 9.32
C TYR A 55 -4.28 -11.84 8.24
N ILE A 56 -3.73 -11.49 7.08
CA ILE A 56 -4.49 -11.05 5.90
C ILE A 56 -4.51 -12.08 4.77
N HIS A 57 -4.09 -13.32 5.04
CA HIS A 57 -4.10 -14.38 4.03
C HIS A 57 -5.53 -14.76 3.65
N ARG A 58 -5.90 -14.54 2.39
CA ARG A 58 -7.26 -14.78 1.84
C ARG A 58 -7.30 -15.90 0.80
N ALA A 59 -6.28 -16.74 0.75
CA ALA A 59 -6.15 -17.81 -0.23
C ALA A 59 -6.30 -17.33 -1.70
N PHE A 60 -5.69 -16.17 -2.01
CA PHE A 60 -5.80 -15.50 -3.30
C PHE A 60 -5.54 -16.45 -4.48
N GLU A 61 -4.42 -17.15 -4.45
CA GLU A 61 -4.02 -18.09 -5.52
C GLU A 61 -5.04 -19.20 -5.71
N LYS A 62 -5.55 -19.75 -4.61
CA LYS A 62 -6.56 -20.82 -4.66
C LYS A 62 -7.91 -20.34 -5.17
N ILE A 63 -8.27 -19.09 -4.90
CA ILE A 63 -9.46 -18.47 -5.46
C ILE A 63 -9.25 -18.24 -6.96
N ALA A 64 -8.08 -17.78 -7.38
CA ALA A 64 -7.74 -17.51 -8.77
C ALA A 64 -7.80 -18.78 -9.65
N GLU A 65 -7.35 -19.93 -9.14
CA GLU A 65 -7.47 -21.22 -9.85
C GLU A 65 -8.92 -21.62 -10.19
N ARG A 66 -9.89 -21.16 -9.40
CA ARG A 66 -11.29 -21.57 -9.51
C ARG A 66 -12.18 -20.57 -10.25
N ARG A 67 -11.65 -19.41 -10.60
CA ARG A 67 -12.40 -18.31 -11.23
C ARG A 67 -12.00 -18.09 -12.68
N PRO A 68 -12.93 -17.67 -13.54
CA PRO A 68 -12.57 -17.23 -14.89
C PRO A 68 -11.70 -15.96 -14.84
N LEU A 69 -10.86 -15.75 -15.87
CA LEU A 69 -9.83 -14.69 -15.91
C LEU A 69 -10.36 -13.29 -15.57
N TYR A 70 -11.57 -12.95 -16.04
CA TYR A 70 -12.17 -11.63 -15.79
C TYR A 70 -12.61 -11.42 -14.34
N GLN A 71 -12.85 -12.49 -13.57
CA GLN A 71 -13.21 -12.40 -12.15
C GLN A 71 -12.00 -12.34 -11.22
N ILE A 72 -10.80 -12.58 -11.73
CA ILE A 72 -9.56 -12.51 -10.95
C ILE A 72 -9.10 -11.05 -10.79
N GLN A 73 -9.39 -10.21 -11.77
CA GLN A 73 -8.93 -8.82 -11.82
C GLN A 73 -9.25 -8.01 -10.54
N PRO A 74 -10.46 -8.05 -9.95
CA PRO A 74 -10.72 -7.35 -8.69
C PRO A 74 -9.90 -7.88 -7.50
N LEU A 75 -9.37 -9.09 -7.59
CA LEU A 75 -8.48 -9.64 -6.57
C LEU A 75 -7.07 -9.06 -6.69
N THR A 76 -6.61 -8.78 -7.92
CA THR A 76 -5.28 -8.19 -8.14
C THR A 76 -5.17 -6.77 -7.60
N ASP A 77 -6.26 -6.02 -7.53
CA ASP A 77 -6.32 -4.69 -6.90
C ASP A 77 -5.79 -4.71 -5.47
N ARG A 78 -6.07 -5.78 -4.72
CA ARG A 78 -5.78 -5.89 -3.29
C ARG A 78 -4.40 -6.46 -2.98
N LEU A 79 -3.59 -6.76 -3.98
CA LEU A 79 -2.20 -7.19 -3.77
C LEU A 79 -1.34 -6.02 -3.28
N ASN A 80 -1.45 -4.87 -3.95
CA ASN A 80 -0.97 -3.58 -3.46
C ASN A 80 -2.05 -2.54 -3.77
N TYR A 81 -2.92 -2.28 -2.78
CA TYR A 81 -4.08 -1.41 -2.97
C TYR A 81 -3.72 0.07 -3.16
N CYS A 82 -2.52 0.49 -2.77
CA CYS A 82 -2.04 1.86 -2.98
C CYS A 82 -1.72 2.15 -4.45
N SER A 83 -1.36 1.12 -5.22
CA SER A 83 -1.08 1.18 -6.65
C SER A 83 -1.83 0.11 -7.44
N SER A 84 -3.12 -0.07 -7.16
CA SER A 84 -3.96 -1.10 -7.74
C SER A 84 -3.92 -1.18 -9.27
N PRO A 85 -3.87 -0.08 -10.05
CA PRO A 85 -3.75 -0.12 -11.51
C PRO A 85 -2.53 -0.90 -12.01
N ILE A 86 -1.41 -0.85 -11.30
CA ILE A 86 -0.18 -1.55 -11.70
C ILE A 86 -0.41 -3.07 -11.66
N ASN A 87 -1.02 -3.57 -10.60
CA ASN A 87 -1.33 -4.99 -10.47
C ASN A 87 -2.36 -5.46 -11.49
N ASN A 88 -3.42 -4.67 -11.70
CA ASN A 88 -4.44 -4.93 -12.70
C ASN A 88 -3.86 -5.05 -14.11
N ILE A 89 -3.07 -4.07 -14.51
CA ILE A 89 -2.47 -4.03 -15.85
C ILE A 89 -1.43 -5.14 -16.00
N GLY A 90 -0.66 -5.43 -14.96
CA GLY A 90 0.25 -6.58 -14.94
C GLY A 90 -0.46 -7.92 -15.21
N TRP A 91 -1.63 -8.12 -14.57
CA TRP A 91 -2.49 -9.27 -14.83
C TRP A 91 -2.99 -9.31 -16.27
N GLN A 92 -3.47 -8.18 -16.80
CA GLN A 92 -3.96 -8.08 -18.17
C GLN A 92 -2.88 -8.39 -19.19
N LEU A 93 -1.68 -7.80 -19.03
CA LEU A 93 -0.54 -8.06 -19.91
C LEU A 93 -0.16 -9.55 -19.92
N THR A 94 -0.23 -10.20 -18.77
CA THR A 94 0.01 -11.63 -18.64
C THR A 94 -1.02 -12.45 -19.41
N CYS A 95 -2.31 -12.12 -19.25
CA CYS A 95 -3.40 -12.78 -19.97
C CYS A 95 -3.32 -12.52 -21.48
N GLU A 96 -3.02 -11.29 -21.91
CA GLU A 96 -2.87 -10.92 -23.31
C GLU A 96 -1.73 -11.68 -23.96
N LYS A 97 -0.60 -11.80 -23.28
CA LYS A 97 0.53 -12.60 -23.75
C LYS A 97 0.16 -14.08 -23.89
N LEU A 98 -0.58 -14.63 -22.93
CA LEU A 98 -1.03 -16.04 -22.95
C LEU A 98 -2.02 -16.28 -24.11
N LEU A 99 -2.94 -15.36 -24.34
CA LEU A 99 -3.99 -15.46 -25.37
C LEU A 99 -3.54 -14.97 -26.76
N GLY A 100 -2.35 -14.38 -26.89
CA GLY A 100 -1.85 -13.79 -28.12
C GLY A 100 -2.60 -12.53 -28.58
N VAL A 101 -3.31 -11.85 -27.67
CA VAL A 101 -4.08 -10.63 -27.96
C VAL A 101 -3.14 -9.44 -28.08
N LYS A 102 -3.30 -8.65 -29.16
CA LYS A 102 -2.55 -7.40 -29.35
C LYS A 102 -3.43 -6.20 -29.05
N THR A 103 -2.93 -5.29 -28.25
CA THR A 103 -3.61 -4.03 -27.90
C THR A 103 -3.28 -2.92 -28.90
N PRO A 104 -4.20 -1.98 -29.16
CA PRO A 104 -3.88 -0.75 -29.87
C PRO A 104 -2.90 0.13 -29.07
N LYS A 105 -2.00 0.84 -29.74
CA LYS A 105 -1.04 1.77 -29.10
C LYS A 105 -1.68 2.77 -28.14
N ARG A 106 -2.89 3.25 -28.45
CA ARG A 106 -3.65 4.16 -27.58
C ARG A 106 -3.89 3.55 -26.20
N VAL A 107 -4.24 2.26 -26.13
CA VAL A 107 -4.47 1.55 -24.87
C VAL A 107 -3.18 1.47 -24.07
N ASP A 108 -2.06 1.20 -24.73
CA ASP A 108 -0.76 1.10 -24.07
C ASP A 108 -0.37 2.43 -23.42
N TYR A 109 -0.57 3.56 -24.11
CA TYR A 109 -0.33 4.89 -23.54
C TYR A 109 -1.26 5.21 -22.35
N LEU A 110 -2.54 4.90 -22.46
CA LEU A 110 -3.49 5.11 -21.34
C LEU A 110 -3.11 4.26 -20.11
N ARG A 111 -2.67 3.03 -20.35
CA ARG A 111 -2.16 2.16 -19.28
C ARG A 111 -0.93 2.76 -18.60
N ILE A 112 0.02 3.28 -19.36
CA ILE A 112 1.22 3.93 -18.82
C ILE A 112 0.83 5.12 -17.96
N ILE A 113 -0.06 6.00 -18.42
CA ILE A 113 -0.51 7.16 -17.65
C ILE A 113 -1.09 6.73 -16.30
N ILE A 114 -2.02 5.78 -16.30
CA ILE A 114 -2.66 5.29 -15.07
C ILE A 114 -1.65 4.61 -14.14
N MET A 115 -0.72 3.82 -14.67
CA MET A 115 0.32 3.17 -13.87
C MET A 115 1.28 4.17 -13.23
N GLU A 116 1.66 5.22 -13.95
CA GLU A 116 2.56 6.24 -13.39
C GLU A 116 1.86 7.11 -12.34
N LEU A 117 0.60 7.47 -12.53
CA LEU A 117 -0.20 8.11 -11.48
C LEU A 117 -0.32 7.21 -10.23
N ALA A 118 -0.51 5.91 -10.44
CA ALA A 118 -0.54 4.94 -9.35
C ALA A 118 0.81 4.84 -8.63
N ARG A 119 1.90 4.85 -9.36
CA ARG A 119 3.25 4.85 -8.81
C ARG A 119 3.51 6.09 -7.96
N ILE A 120 3.14 7.27 -8.43
CA ILE A 120 3.25 8.52 -7.67
C ILE A 120 2.44 8.41 -6.37
N SER A 121 1.18 7.96 -6.47
CA SER A 121 0.30 7.77 -5.31
C SER A 121 0.87 6.81 -4.27
N ASP A 122 1.50 5.71 -4.72
CA ASP A 122 2.12 4.71 -3.86
C ASP A 122 3.38 5.26 -3.16
N HIS A 123 4.25 5.95 -3.91
CA HIS A 123 5.43 6.61 -3.34
C HIS A 123 5.06 7.67 -2.31
N LEU A 124 4.02 8.45 -2.56
CA LEU A 124 3.53 9.47 -1.62
C LEU A 124 3.13 8.83 -0.29
N ILE A 125 2.35 7.75 -0.30
CA ILE A 125 1.93 7.10 0.95
C ILE A 125 3.09 6.38 1.63
N CYS A 126 3.93 5.68 0.88
CA CYS A 126 5.05 4.94 1.44
C CYS A 126 6.02 5.88 2.19
N ASN A 127 6.43 6.96 1.55
CA ASN A 127 7.35 7.93 2.16
C ASN A 127 6.71 8.65 3.35
N SER A 128 5.42 8.97 3.27
CA SER A 128 4.73 9.67 4.35
C SER A 128 4.48 8.78 5.57
N ILE A 129 4.26 7.47 5.40
CA ILE A 129 4.13 6.52 6.52
C ILE A 129 5.46 6.38 7.27
N VAL A 130 6.59 6.34 6.57
CA VAL A 130 7.91 6.38 7.23
C VAL A 130 8.06 7.62 8.11
N GLY A 131 7.55 8.77 7.64
CA GLY A 131 7.48 10.00 8.43
C GLY A 131 6.62 9.83 9.69
N VAL A 132 5.44 9.23 9.56
CA VAL A 132 4.54 8.94 10.71
C VAL A 132 5.22 8.04 11.73
N ASP A 133 5.85 6.96 11.29
CA ASP A 133 6.57 6.02 12.17
C ASP A 133 7.74 6.69 12.89
N SER A 134 8.31 7.74 12.29
CA SER A 134 9.36 8.57 12.88
C SER A 134 8.82 9.74 13.73
N GLY A 135 7.50 9.88 13.90
CA GLY A 135 6.84 10.92 14.69
C GLY A 135 6.47 12.19 13.92
N ALA A 136 6.71 12.28 12.60
CA ALA A 136 6.42 13.43 11.76
C ALA A 136 5.01 13.36 11.13
N TYR A 137 3.97 13.32 11.97
CA TYR A 137 2.58 13.13 11.53
C TYR A 137 2.06 14.23 10.60
N THR A 138 2.46 15.48 10.83
CA THR A 138 2.00 16.63 10.04
C THR A 138 2.40 16.52 8.56
N GLY A 139 3.62 16.04 8.29
CA GLY A 139 4.09 15.80 6.92
C GLY A 139 3.22 14.81 6.13
N PHE A 140 2.71 13.79 6.81
CA PHE A 140 1.75 12.85 6.22
C PHE A 140 0.49 13.55 5.70
N LEU A 141 -0.07 14.50 6.46
CA LEU A 141 -1.29 15.22 6.07
C LEU A 141 -1.08 16.06 4.80
N TYR A 142 0.06 16.73 4.67
CA TYR A 142 0.38 17.47 3.45
C TYR A 142 0.50 16.56 2.23
N VAL A 143 1.17 15.42 2.39
CA VAL A 143 1.32 14.45 1.30
C VAL A 143 -0.03 13.89 0.85
N MET A 144 -0.98 13.70 1.78
CA MET A 144 -2.31 13.23 1.44
C MET A 144 -3.09 14.19 0.54
N GLN A 145 -2.84 15.50 0.61
CA GLN A 145 -3.46 16.48 -0.30
C GLN A 145 -3.07 16.22 -1.77
N PHE A 146 -1.82 15.84 -2.03
CA PHE A 146 -1.39 15.51 -3.40
C PHE A 146 -2.02 14.22 -3.91
N ARG A 147 -2.19 13.22 -3.04
CA ARG A 147 -2.90 11.99 -3.40
C ARG A 147 -4.36 12.26 -3.74
N GLU A 148 -4.98 13.24 -3.09
CA GLU A 148 -6.36 13.64 -3.37
C GLU A 148 -6.53 14.07 -4.83
N LEU A 149 -5.60 14.85 -5.38
CA LEU A 149 -5.62 15.27 -6.79
C LEU A 149 -5.60 14.05 -7.74
N ILE A 150 -4.81 13.02 -7.43
CA ILE A 150 -4.78 11.78 -8.22
C ILE A 150 -6.12 11.03 -8.10
N TYR A 151 -6.70 10.99 -6.91
CA TYR A 151 -7.99 10.35 -6.68
C TYR A 151 -9.13 11.02 -7.44
N GLU A 152 -9.11 12.35 -7.57
CA GLU A 152 -10.09 13.06 -8.40
C GLU A 152 -9.99 12.68 -9.89
N ILE A 153 -8.76 12.41 -10.39
CA ILE A 153 -8.56 11.89 -11.73
C ILE A 153 -9.13 10.46 -11.83
N TYR A 154 -8.88 9.63 -10.84
CA TYR A 154 -9.38 8.25 -10.81
C TYR A 154 -10.91 8.19 -10.74
N GLU A 155 -11.55 9.01 -9.92
CA GLU A 155 -13.00 9.10 -9.85
C GLU A 155 -13.61 9.40 -11.20
N GLU A 156 -13.02 10.32 -11.96
CA GLU A 156 -13.50 10.71 -13.28
C GLU A 156 -13.30 9.59 -14.31
N VAL A 157 -12.17 8.89 -14.26
CA VAL A 157 -11.84 7.86 -15.25
C VAL A 157 -12.48 6.51 -14.91
N CYS A 158 -12.46 6.11 -13.64
CA CYS A 158 -12.83 4.77 -13.19
C CYS A 158 -14.10 4.72 -12.36
N GLY A 159 -14.51 5.86 -11.78
CA GLY A 159 -15.61 5.91 -10.80
C GLY A 159 -15.22 5.40 -9.40
N ALA A 160 -13.92 5.16 -9.14
CA ALA A 160 -13.41 4.71 -7.87
C ALA A 160 -12.11 5.43 -7.52
N ARG A 161 -11.90 5.67 -6.22
CA ARG A 161 -10.74 6.41 -5.72
C ARG A 161 -9.50 5.55 -5.51
N LEU A 162 -9.66 4.30 -5.14
CA LEU A 162 -8.55 3.45 -4.69
C LEU A 162 -8.41 2.16 -5.52
N THR A 163 -9.41 1.30 -5.53
CA THR A 163 -9.42 0.04 -6.30
C THR A 163 -10.09 0.26 -7.65
N THR A 164 -9.30 0.71 -8.60
CA THR A 164 -9.82 1.33 -9.82
C THR A 164 -10.35 0.37 -10.88
N ASN A 165 -9.82 -0.83 -10.98
CA ASN A 165 -10.27 -1.91 -11.87
C ASN A 165 -10.70 -1.48 -13.29
N ILE A 166 -10.01 -0.48 -13.87
CA ILE A 166 -10.40 0.13 -15.16
C ILE A 166 -9.96 -0.66 -16.37
N GLY A 167 -8.85 -1.34 -16.28
CA GLY A 167 -8.30 -2.09 -17.42
C GLY A 167 -9.13 -3.33 -17.75
N ARG A 168 -9.05 -3.77 -19.00
CA ARG A 168 -9.66 -5.01 -19.50
C ARG A 168 -8.64 -5.74 -20.36
N ILE A 169 -8.73 -7.05 -20.47
CA ILE A 169 -7.92 -7.83 -21.41
C ILE A 169 -8.23 -7.35 -22.82
N GLY A 170 -7.22 -6.87 -23.53
CA GLY A 170 -7.36 -6.30 -24.86
C GLY A 170 -7.70 -4.81 -24.90
N GLY A 171 -7.90 -4.14 -23.75
CA GLY A 171 -8.30 -2.73 -23.78
C GLY A 171 -8.47 -2.05 -22.42
N PHE A 172 -9.30 -1.03 -22.45
CA PHE A 172 -9.80 -0.26 -21.31
C PHE A 172 -11.33 -0.28 -21.29
N GLU A 173 -11.93 -0.18 -20.13
CA GLU A 173 -13.38 -0.12 -20.00
C GLU A 173 -13.95 1.17 -20.59
N ARG A 174 -13.25 2.29 -20.38
CA ARG A 174 -13.69 3.63 -20.82
C ARG A 174 -12.50 4.42 -21.33
N ASN A 175 -12.75 5.40 -22.18
CA ASN A 175 -11.76 6.42 -22.52
C ASN A 175 -11.69 7.47 -21.41
N PHE A 176 -10.57 8.17 -21.35
CA PHE A 176 -10.45 9.38 -20.54
C PHE A 176 -11.43 10.43 -21.06
N THR A 177 -12.22 11.00 -20.17
CA THR A 177 -13.12 12.11 -20.45
C THR A 177 -12.34 13.40 -20.67
N PRO A 178 -12.92 14.42 -21.34
CA PRO A 178 -12.29 15.74 -21.42
C PRO A 178 -11.96 16.33 -20.05
N VAL A 179 -12.82 16.09 -19.05
CA VAL A 179 -12.60 16.54 -17.66
C VAL A 179 -11.40 15.84 -17.03
N ALA A 180 -11.24 14.53 -17.28
CA ALA A 180 -10.06 13.79 -16.79
C ALA A 180 -8.76 14.34 -17.37
N TRP A 181 -8.75 14.68 -18.66
CA TRP A 181 -7.58 15.31 -19.30
C TRP A 181 -7.28 16.69 -18.70
N GLU A 182 -8.30 17.52 -18.47
CA GLU A 182 -8.12 18.83 -17.83
C GLU A 182 -7.54 18.70 -16.41
N LYS A 183 -8.03 17.75 -15.63
CA LYS A 183 -7.49 17.47 -14.28
C LYS A 183 -6.05 16.98 -14.34
N LEU A 184 -5.73 16.13 -15.31
CA LEU A 184 -4.37 15.63 -15.51
C LEU A 184 -3.42 16.76 -15.92
N ASP A 185 -3.82 17.64 -16.84
CA ASP A 185 -3.03 18.80 -17.26
C ASP A 185 -2.77 19.75 -16.08
N LYS A 186 -3.78 20.02 -15.25
CA LYS A 186 -3.62 20.79 -14.02
C LYS A 186 -2.67 20.13 -13.02
N PHE A 187 -2.76 18.79 -12.87
CA PHE A 187 -1.87 18.05 -12.00
C PHE A 187 -0.42 18.13 -12.45
N LEU A 188 -0.16 18.11 -13.76
CA LEU A 188 1.18 18.14 -14.37
C LEU A 188 1.73 19.55 -14.61
N ASP A 189 0.95 20.62 -14.39
CA ASP A 189 1.39 21.99 -14.61
C ASP A 189 2.65 22.32 -13.79
N GLU A 190 3.71 22.77 -14.47
CA GLU A 190 5.00 23.05 -13.84
C GLU A 190 5.01 24.25 -12.89
N LYS A 191 4.00 25.15 -12.99
CA LYS A 191 3.92 26.39 -12.22
C LYS A 191 2.96 26.29 -11.04
N THR A 192 1.85 25.57 -11.19
CA THR A 192 0.77 25.53 -10.23
C THR A 192 0.38 24.11 -9.81
N GLY A 193 0.81 23.10 -10.56
CA GLY A 193 0.50 21.71 -10.33
C GLY A 193 1.41 21.03 -9.30
N TYR A 194 1.31 19.70 -9.26
CA TYR A 194 2.10 18.86 -8.35
C TYR A 194 3.62 19.13 -8.39
N PRO A 195 4.28 19.31 -9.56
CA PRO A 195 5.71 19.59 -9.60
C PRO A 195 6.13 20.89 -8.94
N ALA A 196 5.28 21.94 -9.00
CA ALA A 196 5.55 23.21 -8.34
C ALA A 196 5.44 23.09 -6.83
N GLN A 197 4.37 22.45 -6.34
CA GLN A 197 4.07 22.30 -4.92
C GLN A 197 5.06 21.37 -4.18
N LEU A 198 5.77 20.49 -4.89
CA LEU A 198 6.85 19.69 -4.32
C LEU A 198 8.14 20.47 -4.05
N ARG A 199 8.30 21.66 -4.65
CA ARG A 199 9.51 22.50 -4.51
C ARG A 199 9.41 23.49 -3.36
N GLU A 200 8.23 23.72 -2.83
CA GLU A 200 7.94 24.55 -1.66
C GLU A 200 8.06 23.77 -0.35
#